data_7fb78c9de296611876d806173405a758
#
_entry.id   7fb78c9de296611876d806173405a758
#
_cell.length_a   1.000
_cell.length_b   1.000
_cell.length_c   1.000
_cell.angle_alpha   90.00
_cell.angle_beta   90.00
_cell.angle_gamma   90.00
#
_symmetry.space_group_name_H-M   'P 1'
#
loop_
_entity.id
_entity.type
_entity.pdbx_description
1 polymer ?
#
loop_
_entity_poly.entity_id
_entity_poly.type
_entity_poly.pdbx_seq_one_letter_code
_entity_poly.pdbx_strand_id
1 'polypeptide(L)'
;MEKKNNRKILEYFTCENKEHWLREIQKSDWGAGQYLYSLLKENKLKALVGATTLVLMLADGDKLVSFCTLAPLDDVQPTSYTPWVGFVYTFPEYRGQHCAGQLLDCAEGIAAIMERKYTYISTNHIGLYEKYGYTFLETAQDISGGETRIYRKALLDGGPETERRLKNGARYKSEIVRATRTGTDPTAYCGLSCDHCFLGQWCGGCRSDFNCCSYGTLYEKGVCPNAACCKENGLDGCYDCAEILTCEKGFYTKDCDGAAAAKAQALFIHKHGKEEFFKLQNVMHKAHDFKKIQEILGQNTQEGLRILEGFMKTEADV
;
A
#
# COMPACT_ATOMS: atom_id res chain seq x y z
N MET A 1 35.29 5.31 21.65
CA MET A 1 34.32 4.22 21.42
C MET A 1 33.28 4.77 20.47
N GLU A 2 33.34 4.42 19.19
CA GLU A 2 32.29 4.72 18.25
C GLU A 2 31.01 4.00 18.71
N LYS A 3 29.98 4.75 19.07
CA LYS A 3 28.64 4.17 19.29
C LYS A 3 28.22 3.52 17.96
N LYS A 4 28.18 2.19 17.91
CA LYS A 4 27.59 1.46 16.80
C LYS A 4 26.21 2.07 16.55
N ASN A 5 26.03 2.69 15.41
CA ASN A 5 24.76 3.27 15.00
C ASN A 5 23.76 2.13 14.81
N ASN A 6 22.93 1.89 15.83
CA ASN A 6 21.96 0.78 15.86
C ASN A 6 20.57 1.23 15.34
N ARG A 7 20.57 2.33 14.56
CA ARG A 7 19.35 2.89 14.04
C ARG A 7 18.78 2.04 12.92
N LYS A 8 17.46 1.84 12.96
CA LYS A 8 16.72 1.13 11.93
C LYS A 8 15.49 1.94 11.52
N ILE A 9 15.08 1.79 10.27
CA ILE A 9 13.82 2.35 9.78
C ILE A 9 12.74 1.28 9.90
N LEU A 10 11.62 1.68 10.50
CA LEU A 10 10.41 0.88 10.68
C LEU A 10 9.27 1.54 9.90
N GLU A 11 8.32 0.73 9.46
CA GLU A 11 7.05 1.22 8.91
C GLU A 11 5.94 0.94 9.94
N TYR A 12 5.19 1.99 10.31
CA TYR A 12 4.24 1.98 11.42
C TYR A 12 3.13 0.93 11.27
N PHE A 13 2.54 0.80 10.09
CA PHE A 13 1.40 -0.11 9.88
C PHE A 13 1.79 -1.59 9.91
N THR A 14 3.07 -1.91 9.76
CA THR A 14 3.61 -3.28 9.73
C THR A 14 4.50 -3.63 10.91
N CYS A 15 4.92 -2.63 11.69
CA CYS A 15 5.81 -2.87 12.84
C CYS A 15 5.07 -3.56 14.00
N GLU A 16 5.86 -4.24 14.82
CA GLU A 16 5.41 -4.72 16.13
C GLU A 16 5.26 -3.54 17.12
N ASN A 17 4.47 -3.74 18.19
CA ASN A 17 4.29 -2.77 19.25
C ASN A 17 3.81 -1.38 18.80
N LYS A 18 2.83 -1.31 17.90
CA LYS A 18 2.28 -0.06 17.35
C LYS A 18 1.92 0.96 18.42
N GLU A 19 1.36 0.52 19.56
CA GLU A 19 1.01 1.40 20.68
C GLU A 19 2.24 2.10 21.30
N HIS A 20 3.38 1.41 21.35
CA HIS A 20 4.62 2.01 21.80
C HIS A 20 5.05 3.13 20.85
N TRP A 21 5.09 2.86 19.55
CA TRP A 21 5.50 3.85 18.55
C TRP A 21 4.51 5.02 18.45
N LEU A 22 3.22 4.76 18.64
CA LEU A 22 2.22 5.82 18.70
C LEU A 22 2.48 6.77 19.89
N ARG A 23 2.82 6.23 21.08
CA ARG A 23 3.23 7.06 22.23
C ARG A 23 4.54 7.81 21.98
N GLU A 24 5.48 7.23 21.23
CA GLU A 24 6.72 7.93 20.86
C GLU A 24 6.42 9.11 19.93
N ILE A 25 5.57 8.95 18.91
CA ILE A 25 5.13 10.06 18.02
C ILE A 25 4.45 11.17 18.83
N GLN A 26 3.65 10.81 19.84
CA GLN A 26 2.97 11.77 20.71
C GLN A 26 3.93 12.71 21.47
N LYS A 27 5.18 12.28 21.71
CA LYS A 27 6.19 13.11 22.40
C LYS A 27 6.72 14.27 21.56
N SER A 28 6.38 14.35 20.28
CA SER A 28 6.84 15.46 19.41
C SER A 28 6.33 16.80 19.95
N ASP A 29 7.19 17.81 19.97
CA ASP A 29 6.86 19.19 20.36
C ASP A 29 6.29 20.02 19.20
N TRP A 30 5.95 19.37 18.08
CA TRP A 30 5.49 19.98 16.84
C TRP A 30 3.98 19.74 16.62
N GLY A 31 3.22 20.82 16.33
CA GLY A 31 1.77 20.72 16.14
C GLY A 31 1.33 19.72 15.08
N ALA A 32 2.03 19.66 13.94
CA ALA A 32 1.71 18.67 12.91
C ALA A 32 2.07 17.24 13.36
N GLY A 33 3.08 17.05 14.21
CA GLY A 33 3.37 15.74 14.81
C GLY A 33 2.27 15.30 15.77
N GLN A 34 1.68 16.21 16.56
CA GLN A 34 0.50 15.94 17.39
C GLN A 34 -0.73 15.61 16.54
N TYR A 35 -0.87 16.28 15.39
CA TYR A 35 -1.93 15.97 14.42
C TYR A 35 -1.76 14.58 13.81
N LEU A 36 -0.54 14.21 13.40
CA LEU A 36 -0.23 12.84 12.94
C LEU A 36 -0.59 11.80 14.01
N TYR A 37 -0.21 12.04 15.28
CA TYR A 37 -0.58 11.16 16.39
C TYR A 37 -2.10 10.97 16.47
N SER A 38 -2.88 12.05 16.40
CA SER A 38 -4.34 11.99 16.47
C SER A 38 -4.92 11.19 15.30
N LEU A 39 -4.44 11.43 14.08
CA LEU A 39 -4.87 10.71 12.88
C LEU A 39 -4.56 9.20 12.96
N LEU A 40 -3.40 8.83 13.49
CA LEU A 40 -3.04 7.43 13.69
C LEU A 40 -3.89 6.76 14.77
N LYS A 41 -4.08 7.44 15.90
CA LYS A 41 -4.91 6.96 17.02
C LYS A 41 -6.36 6.71 16.60
N GLU A 42 -6.90 7.56 15.76
CA GLU A 42 -8.27 7.48 15.26
C GLU A 42 -8.43 6.67 13.97
N ASN A 43 -7.34 6.07 13.46
CA ASN A 43 -7.29 5.37 12.16
C ASN A 43 -7.78 6.22 10.97
N LYS A 44 -7.57 7.53 11.02
CA LYS A 44 -8.03 8.48 10.00
C LYS A 44 -6.97 8.87 8.97
N LEU A 45 -5.68 8.58 9.22
CA LEU A 45 -4.59 9.04 8.36
C LEU A 45 -4.79 8.60 6.90
N LYS A 46 -5.01 7.31 6.68
CA LYS A 46 -5.17 6.76 5.32
C LYS A 46 -6.43 7.27 4.61
N ALA A 47 -7.49 7.58 5.33
CA ALA A 47 -8.69 8.19 4.77
C ALA A 47 -8.43 9.64 4.33
N LEU A 48 -7.54 10.35 5.02
CA LEU A 48 -7.22 11.75 4.73
C LEU A 48 -6.22 11.90 3.57
N VAL A 49 -5.11 11.15 3.61
CA VAL A 49 -3.98 11.36 2.69
C VAL A 49 -3.75 10.18 1.74
N GLY A 50 -4.67 9.23 1.68
CA GLY A 50 -4.68 8.10 0.77
C GLY A 50 -4.36 6.76 1.40
N ALA A 51 -5.02 5.70 0.88
CA ALA A 51 -4.98 4.34 1.44
C ALA A 51 -3.58 3.72 1.48
N THR A 52 -2.70 4.12 0.57
CA THR A 52 -1.34 3.57 0.42
C THR A 52 -0.27 4.33 1.22
N THR A 53 -0.70 5.22 2.12
CA THR A 53 0.20 6.00 2.97
C THR A 53 1.05 5.10 3.85
N LEU A 54 2.34 5.41 3.90
CA LEU A 54 3.34 4.84 4.80
C LEU A 54 3.74 5.86 5.87
N VAL A 55 4.03 5.38 7.06
CA VAL A 55 4.64 6.19 8.13
C VAL A 55 6.00 5.57 8.47
N LEU A 56 7.04 6.25 8.04
CA LEU A 56 8.42 5.81 8.20
C LEU A 56 8.99 6.39 9.49
N MET A 57 9.56 5.54 10.31
CA MET A 57 10.09 5.87 11.64
C MET A 57 11.55 5.46 11.73
N LEU A 58 12.45 6.39 12.03
CA LEU A 58 13.84 6.08 12.37
C LEU A 58 13.91 5.85 13.88
N ALA A 59 14.24 4.62 14.28
CA ALA A 59 14.32 4.19 15.66
C ALA A 59 15.78 3.92 16.09
N ASP A 60 16.12 4.24 17.33
CA ASP A 60 17.36 3.86 18.01
C ASP A 60 17.00 3.05 19.26
N GLY A 61 17.01 1.73 19.15
CA GLY A 61 16.44 0.84 20.14
C GLY A 61 14.91 1.01 20.25
N ASP A 62 14.46 1.41 21.42
CA ASP A 62 13.06 1.68 21.74
C ASP A 62 12.66 3.16 21.61
N LYS A 63 13.58 4.03 21.20
CA LYS A 63 13.36 5.47 21.06
C LYS A 63 13.11 5.84 19.61
N LEU A 64 12.11 6.70 19.42
CA LEU A 64 11.87 7.32 18.12
C LEU A 64 12.80 8.52 17.93
N VAL A 65 13.57 8.51 16.85
CA VAL A 65 14.56 9.54 16.51
C VAL A 65 13.98 10.56 15.55
N SER A 66 13.25 10.08 14.56
CA SER A 66 12.67 10.90 13.49
C SER A 66 11.53 10.13 12.83
N PHE A 67 10.58 10.83 12.21
CA PHE A 67 9.51 10.21 11.43
C PHE A 67 9.13 11.08 10.23
N CYS A 68 8.52 10.46 9.22
CA CYS A 68 7.86 11.13 8.09
C CYS A 68 6.76 10.24 7.52
N THR A 69 5.94 10.77 6.63
CA THR A 69 5.01 10.01 5.81
C THR A 69 5.46 9.99 4.36
N LEU A 70 5.08 8.93 3.63
CA LEU A 70 5.05 8.90 2.18
C LEU A 70 3.61 8.59 1.78
N ALA A 71 2.93 9.54 1.15
CA ALA A 71 1.49 9.52 0.96
C ALA A 71 1.07 9.94 -0.45
N PRO A 72 -0.07 9.44 -0.97
CA PRO A 72 -0.64 9.91 -2.24
C PRO A 72 -0.99 11.39 -2.25
N LEU A 73 -1.48 11.91 -1.12
CA LEU A 73 -1.96 13.30 -0.95
C LEU A 73 -1.24 13.97 0.23
N ASP A 74 -1.25 15.31 0.23
CA ASP A 74 -0.80 16.14 1.35
C ASP A 74 -1.77 17.33 1.52
N ASP A 75 -1.33 18.38 2.17
CA ASP A 75 -2.12 19.58 2.48
C ASP A 75 -2.43 20.48 1.27
N VAL A 76 -1.86 20.22 0.10
CA VAL A 76 -2.14 20.96 -1.15
C VAL A 76 -3.10 20.15 -2.02
N GLN A 77 -4.35 20.60 -2.16
CA GLN A 77 -5.38 19.94 -2.94
C GLN A 77 -6.33 20.97 -3.60
N PRO A 78 -6.87 20.67 -4.81
CA PRO A 78 -6.58 19.50 -5.64
C PRO A 78 -5.23 19.62 -6.38
N THR A 79 -4.53 18.50 -6.54
CA THR A 79 -3.28 18.46 -7.33
C THR A 79 -3.09 17.09 -7.98
N SER A 80 -2.35 17.03 -9.09
CA SER A 80 -1.88 15.80 -9.71
C SER A 80 -0.52 15.32 -9.17
N TYR A 81 0.09 16.07 -8.26
CA TYR A 81 1.39 15.73 -7.69
C TYR A 81 1.25 14.57 -6.71
N THR A 82 2.07 13.55 -6.91
CA THR A 82 2.11 12.33 -6.07
C THR A 82 3.40 11.54 -6.32
N PRO A 83 3.99 10.85 -5.33
CA PRO A 83 3.65 10.89 -3.91
C PRO A 83 4.30 12.08 -3.18
N TRP A 84 3.76 12.38 -2.00
CA TRP A 84 4.25 13.42 -1.10
C TRP A 84 5.02 12.84 0.07
N VAL A 85 6.10 13.50 0.46
CA VAL A 85 6.77 13.27 1.74
C VAL A 85 6.32 14.36 2.69
N GLY A 86 5.50 13.98 3.67
CA GLY A 86 4.92 14.88 4.66
C GLY A 86 5.35 14.55 6.09
N PHE A 87 4.92 15.35 7.06
CA PHE A 87 5.17 15.14 8.50
C PHE A 87 6.63 14.87 8.86
N VAL A 88 7.59 15.49 8.17
CA VAL A 88 9.03 15.28 8.43
C VAL A 88 9.44 15.93 9.74
N TYR A 89 9.76 15.11 10.74
CA TYR A 89 10.15 15.58 12.06
C TYR A 89 11.35 14.80 12.60
N THR A 90 12.26 15.52 13.26
CA THR A 90 13.38 14.95 14.03
C THR A 90 13.35 15.53 15.43
N PHE A 91 13.39 14.66 16.44
CA PHE A 91 13.43 15.05 17.84
C PHE A 91 14.64 15.94 18.11
N PRO A 92 14.51 16.98 18.96
CA PRO A 92 15.55 18.00 19.16
C PRO A 92 16.94 17.46 19.46
N GLU A 93 17.03 16.43 20.31
CA GLU A 93 18.29 15.79 20.70
C GLU A 93 19.03 15.04 19.57
N TYR A 94 18.33 14.77 18.46
CA TYR A 94 18.91 14.09 17.29
C TYR A 94 19.09 15.00 16.08
N ARG A 95 18.76 16.28 16.20
CA ARG A 95 18.96 17.26 15.11
C ARG A 95 20.44 17.42 14.79
N GLY A 96 20.74 17.76 13.54
CA GLY A 96 22.13 17.86 13.07
C GLY A 96 22.81 16.51 12.75
N GLN A 97 22.16 15.37 13.02
CA GLN A 97 22.70 14.02 12.79
C GLN A 97 22.21 13.38 11.49
N HIS A 98 21.72 14.13 10.54
CA HIS A 98 21.21 13.68 9.23
C HIS A 98 20.04 12.67 9.31
N CYS A 99 19.24 12.73 10.38
CA CYS A 99 18.15 11.77 10.59
C CYS A 99 17.01 11.93 9.57
N ALA A 100 16.61 13.17 9.29
CA ALA A 100 15.64 13.45 8.24
C ALA A 100 16.13 12.98 6.87
N GLY A 101 17.42 13.15 6.54
CA GLY A 101 18.01 12.67 5.29
C GLY A 101 17.90 11.15 5.12
N GLN A 102 18.09 10.38 6.21
CA GLN A 102 17.92 8.92 6.16
C GLN A 102 16.48 8.52 5.83
N LEU A 103 15.48 9.23 6.38
CA LEU A 103 14.06 9.00 6.09
C LEU A 103 13.69 9.42 4.67
N LEU A 104 14.20 10.58 4.21
CA LEU A 104 14.00 11.04 2.83
C LEU A 104 14.59 10.03 1.83
N ASP A 105 15.83 9.57 2.04
CA ASP A 105 16.45 8.52 1.22
C ASP A 105 15.62 7.23 1.17
N CYS A 106 15.02 6.84 2.30
CA CYS A 106 14.14 5.69 2.36
C CYS A 106 12.85 5.94 1.55
N ALA A 107 12.15 7.05 1.79
CA ALA A 107 10.91 7.41 1.10
C ALA A 107 11.13 7.53 -0.41
N GLU A 108 12.22 8.17 -0.84
CA GLU A 108 12.61 8.29 -2.25
C GLU A 108 12.91 6.93 -2.89
N GLY A 109 13.63 6.05 -2.16
CA GLY A 109 13.89 4.69 -2.62
C GLY A 109 12.61 3.89 -2.81
N ILE A 110 11.67 4.00 -1.86
CA ILE A 110 10.35 3.39 -1.94
C ILE A 110 9.57 3.93 -3.16
N ALA A 111 9.52 5.24 -3.32
CA ALA A 111 8.83 5.86 -4.46
C ALA A 111 9.47 5.44 -5.81
N ALA A 112 10.80 5.30 -5.86
CA ALA A 112 11.52 4.87 -7.06
C ALA A 112 11.18 3.42 -7.47
N ILE A 113 11.12 2.45 -6.53
CA ILE A 113 10.71 1.08 -6.84
C ILE A 113 9.23 0.96 -7.22
N MET A 114 8.43 1.98 -6.90
CA MET A 114 7.04 2.15 -7.34
C MET A 114 6.95 2.91 -8.66
N GLU A 115 8.06 3.08 -9.38
CA GLU A 115 8.16 3.75 -10.68
C GLU A 115 7.69 5.20 -10.68
N ARG A 116 7.76 5.88 -9.51
CA ARG A 116 7.44 7.31 -9.42
C ARG A 116 8.60 8.13 -9.94
N LYS A 117 8.29 9.07 -10.83
CA LYS A 117 9.32 9.96 -11.43
C LYS A 117 9.80 11.01 -10.43
N TYR A 118 8.93 11.44 -9.54
CA TYR A 118 9.18 12.51 -8.58
C TYR A 118 8.63 12.16 -7.20
N THR A 119 9.19 12.79 -6.16
CA THR A 119 8.54 13.02 -4.87
C THR A 119 8.36 14.52 -4.65
N TYR A 120 7.36 14.87 -3.85
CA TYR A 120 6.97 16.24 -3.56
C TYR A 120 6.97 16.51 -2.06
N ILE A 121 7.21 17.77 -1.68
CA ILE A 121 7.14 18.25 -0.30
C ILE A 121 6.43 19.61 -0.31
N SER A 122 5.44 19.78 0.58
CA SER A 122 4.83 21.06 0.91
C SER A 122 5.50 21.62 2.17
N THR A 123 6.04 22.84 2.11
CA THR A 123 6.72 23.44 3.26
C THR A 123 7.03 24.90 3.06
N ASN A 124 7.07 25.66 4.15
CA ASN A 124 7.56 27.03 4.17
C ASN A 124 9.05 27.16 4.54
N HIS A 125 9.74 26.05 4.78
CA HIS A 125 11.19 26.05 5.01
C HIS A 125 11.97 26.31 3.71
N ILE A 126 12.79 27.34 3.70
CA ILE A 126 13.69 27.69 2.59
C ILE A 126 15.11 27.22 2.95
N GLY A 127 15.80 26.57 2.01
CA GLY A 127 17.19 26.12 2.19
C GLY A 127 17.33 24.81 2.99
N LEU A 128 16.25 24.18 3.43
CA LEU A 128 16.30 22.90 4.14
C LEU A 128 16.29 21.72 3.17
N TYR A 129 15.26 21.61 2.35
CA TYR A 129 15.08 20.47 1.46
C TYR A 129 15.96 20.54 0.21
N GLU A 130 16.41 21.74 -0.15
CA GLU A 130 17.40 21.94 -1.21
C GLU A 130 18.72 21.21 -0.88
N LYS A 131 19.11 21.09 0.41
CA LYS A 131 20.28 20.31 0.86
C LYS A 131 20.15 18.82 0.57
N TYR A 132 18.91 18.34 0.40
CA TYR A 132 18.59 16.95 0.05
C TYR A 132 18.29 16.78 -1.45
N GLY A 133 18.52 17.83 -2.26
CA GLY A 133 18.37 17.79 -3.72
C GLY A 133 16.94 18.02 -4.21
N TYR A 134 16.05 18.54 -3.36
CA TYR A 134 14.76 19.04 -3.79
C TYR A 134 14.90 20.43 -4.42
N THR A 135 14.12 20.69 -5.45
CA THR A 135 14.07 22.00 -6.12
C THR A 135 12.70 22.64 -5.93
N PHE A 136 12.67 23.94 -5.71
CA PHE A 136 11.44 24.71 -5.66
C PHE A 136 10.69 24.55 -7.00
N LEU A 137 9.40 24.29 -6.93
CA LEU A 137 8.53 24.13 -8.08
C LEU A 137 7.61 25.34 -8.25
N GLU A 138 6.80 25.59 -7.23
CA GLU A 138 5.83 26.70 -7.24
C GLU A 138 5.33 27.00 -5.82
N THR A 139 4.59 28.10 -5.70
CA THR A 139 3.83 28.46 -4.50
C THR A 139 2.37 28.05 -4.72
N ALA A 140 1.74 27.48 -3.70
CA ALA A 140 0.36 27.04 -3.70
C ALA A 140 -0.36 27.47 -2.42
N GLN A 141 -1.65 27.22 -2.34
CA GLN A 141 -2.42 27.32 -1.10
C GLN A 141 -2.60 25.92 -0.49
N ASP A 142 -2.40 25.83 0.82
CA ASP A 142 -2.76 24.63 1.56
C ASP A 142 -4.29 24.53 1.80
N ILE A 143 -4.76 23.42 2.32
CA ILE A 143 -6.19 23.17 2.59
C ILE A 143 -6.80 24.14 3.62
N SER A 144 -5.98 24.88 4.38
CA SER A 144 -6.43 25.93 5.31
C SER A 144 -6.45 27.33 4.69
N GLY A 145 -6.02 27.45 3.43
CA GLY A 145 -5.91 28.70 2.70
C GLY A 145 -4.60 29.46 2.95
N GLY A 146 -3.65 28.85 3.68
CA GLY A 146 -2.33 29.39 3.90
C GLY A 146 -1.43 29.23 2.66
N GLU A 147 -0.50 30.17 2.47
CA GLU A 147 0.50 30.02 1.41
C GLU A 147 1.54 28.99 1.81
N THR A 148 1.87 28.07 0.90
CA THR A 148 2.93 27.08 1.05
C THR A 148 3.76 26.98 -0.22
N ARG A 149 4.97 26.43 -0.11
CA ARG A 149 5.91 26.22 -1.21
C ARG A 149 5.97 24.73 -1.52
N ILE A 150 5.84 24.39 -2.79
CA ILE A 150 5.99 23.03 -3.28
C ILE A 150 7.42 22.84 -3.77
N TYR A 151 8.06 21.79 -3.27
CA TYR A 151 9.35 21.31 -3.74
C TYR A 151 9.20 19.94 -4.38
N ARG A 152 10.03 19.64 -5.38
CA ARG A 152 10.09 18.32 -5.99
C ARG A 152 11.50 17.80 -6.12
N LYS A 153 11.65 16.49 -6.18
CA LYS A 153 12.91 15.82 -6.49
C LYS A 153 12.68 14.73 -7.54
N ALA A 154 13.51 14.71 -8.59
CA ALA A 154 13.54 13.65 -9.58
C ALA A 154 14.15 12.39 -8.98
N LEU A 155 13.56 11.22 -9.27
CA LEU A 155 13.97 9.93 -8.71
C LEU A 155 14.60 9.01 -9.75
N LEU A 156 14.11 9.05 -10.99
CA LEU A 156 14.46 8.14 -12.07
C LEU A 156 15.08 8.95 -13.22
N ASP A 157 16.09 9.74 -12.91
CA ASP A 157 16.84 10.60 -13.84
C ASP A 157 18.05 9.90 -14.47
N GLY A 158 18.25 8.61 -14.13
CA GLY A 158 19.37 7.79 -14.61
C GLY A 158 20.63 7.93 -13.73
N GLY A 159 21.62 7.07 -14.02
CA GLY A 159 22.92 7.07 -13.36
C GLY A 159 22.96 6.46 -11.96
N PRO A 160 24.11 6.63 -11.25
CA PRO A 160 24.38 5.93 -9.98
C PRO A 160 23.39 6.25 -8.85
N GLU A 161 22.84 7.46 -8.82
CA GLU A 161 21.86 7.88 -7.81
C GLU A 161 20.54 7.14 -7.98
N THR A 162 20.07 6.94 -9.21
CA THR A 162 18.87 6.13 -9.51
C THR A 162 19.09 4.69 -9.06
N GLU A 163 20.24 4.09 -9.37
CA GLU A 163 20.55 2.72 -8.95
C GLU A 163 20.61 2.60 -7.42
N ARG A 164 21.20 3.58 -6.74
CA ARG A 164 21.25 3.63 -5.27
C ARG A 164 19.85 3.68 -4.66
N ARG A 165 18.97 4.53 -5.18
CA ARG A 165 17.58 4.64 -4.72
C ARG A 165 16.80 3.35 -4.92
N LEU A 166 16.88 2.74 -6.10
CA LEU A 166 16.22 1.47 -6.39
C LEU A 166 16.71 0.35 -5.45
N LYS A 167 18.03 0.26 -5.21
CA LYS A 167 18.61 -0.70 -4.26
C LYS A 167 18.14 -0.45 -2.82
N ASN A 168 18.06 0.81 -2.39
CA ASN A 168 17.54 1.17 -1.07
C ASN A 168 16.06 0.82 -0.93
N GLY A 169 15.23 1.19 -1.92
CA GLY A 169 13.82 0.89 -1.92
C GLY A 169 13.52 -0.61 -1.89
N ALA A 170 14.28 -1.40 -2.63
CA ALA A 170 14.12 -2.85 -2.68
C ALA A 170 14.22 -3.55 -1.31
N ARG A 171 14.95 -2.97 -0.35
CA ARG A 171 15.07 -3.48 1.03
C ARG A 171 13.73 -3.47 1.79
N TYR A 172 12.84 -2.54 1.44
CA TYR A 172 11.55 -2.33 2.12
C TYR A 172 10.37 -2.92 1.34
N LYS A 173 10.62 -3.61 0.21
CA LYS A 173 9.56 -4.04 -0.70
C LYS A 173 8.46 -4.86 0.00
N SER A 174 8.82 -5.82 0.84
CA SER A 174 7.84 -6.67 1.55
C SER A 174 7.05 -5.89 2.61
N GLU A 175 7.67 -4.95 3.31
CA GLU A 175 7.02 -4.09 4.30
C GLU A 175 6.08 -3.11 3.64
N ILE A 176 6.48 -2.52 2.51
CA ILE A 176 5.66 -1.62 1.71
C ILE A 176 4.41 -2.33 1.23
N VAL A 177 4.56 -3.51 0.64
CA VAL A 177 3.44 -4.31 0.14
C VAL A 177 2.45 -4.60 1.26
N ARG A 178 2.91 -5.01 2.44
CA ARG A 178 2.04 -5.24 3.60
C ARG A 178 1.35 -3.95 4.07
N ALA A 179 2.09 -2.85 4.15
CA ALA A 179 1.56 -1.56 4.60
C ALA A 179 0.53 -0.98 3.62
N THR A 180 0.77 -1.08 2.32
CA THR A 180 -0.16 -0.59 1.28
C THR A 180 -1.46 -1.39 1.23
N ARG A 181 -1.44 -2.66 1.67
CA ARG A 181 -2.63 -3.50 1.78
C ARG A 181 -3.41 -3.29 3.08
N THR A 182 -2.78 -2.75 4.11
CA THR A 182 -3.45 -2.52 5.41
C THR A 182 -4.59 -1.51 5.23
N GLY A 183 -5.81 -1.95 5.53
CA GLY A 183 -7.03 -1.13 5.39
C GLY A 183 -7.59 -1.05 3.97
N THR A 184 -7.02 -1.76 2.99
CA THR A 184 -7.66 -1.95 1.68
C THR A 184 -8.50 -3.22 1.67
N ASP A 185 -9.53 -3.25 0.81
CA ASP A 185 -10.31 -4.46 0.57
C ASP A 185 -9.39 -5.58 0.02
N PRO A 186 -9.29 -6.73 0.71
CA PRO A 186 -8.43 -7.82 0.27
C PRO A 186 -8.99 -8.61 -0.91
N THR A 187 -10.21 -8.29 -1.36
CA THR A 187 -10.84 -8.96 -2.51
C THR A 187 -10.32 -8.36 -3.81
N ALA A 188 -9.64 -9.15 -4.63
CA ALA A 188 -9.24 -8.71 -5.96
C ALA A 188 -10.48 -8.47 -6.86
N TYR A 189 -10.35 -7.62 -7.89
CA TYR A 189 -11.43 -7.41 -8.85
C TYR A 189 -11.94 -8.71 -9.48
N CYS A 190 -11.07 -9.71 -9.68
CA CYS A 190 -11.44 -11.03 -10.23
C CYS A 190 -11.98 -12.02 -9.19
N GLY A 191 -12.15 -11.64 -7.94
CA GLY A 191 -12.71 -12.49 -6.87
C GLY A 191 -11.68 -13.22 -6.00
N LEU A 192 -10.38 -13.21 -6.34
CA LEU A 192 -9.35 -13.84 -5.49
C LEU A 192 -9.18 -13.09 -4.17
N SER A 193 -8.87 -13.81 -3.10
CA SER A 193 -8.47 -13.23 -1.82
C SER A 193 -6.97 -12.90 -1.83
N CYS A 194 -6.64 -11.61 -1.73
CA CYS A 194 -5.25 -11.16 -1.66
C CYS A 194 -4.57 -11.54 -0.34
N ASP A 195 -5.30 -11.64 0.76
CA ASP A 195 -4.75 -11.94 2.08
C ASP A 195 -4.19 -13.35 2.19
N HIS A 196 -4.75 -14.26 1.43
CA HIS A 196 -4.34 -15.66 1.40
C HIS A 196 -3.46 -16.03 0.20
N CYS A 197 -3.23 -15.08 -0.72
CA CYS A 197 -2.45 -15.31 -1.93
C CYS A 197 -0.96 -15.54 -1.60
N PHE A 198 -0.34 -16.57 -2.18
CA PHE A 198 1.10 -16.87 -2.01
C PHE A 198 2.00 -15.70 -2.50
N LEU A 199 1.51 -14.88 -3.42
CA LEU A 199 2.17 -13.65 -3.87
C LEU A 199 2.03 -12.49 -2.88
N GLY A 200 1.27 -12.65 -1.79
CA GLY A 200 0.96 -11.58 -0.85
C GLY A 200 2.15 -10.83 -0.27
N GLN A 201 3.32 -11.46 -0.22
CA GLN A 201 4.57 -10.81 0.21
C GLN A 201 5.16 -9.86 -0.84
N TRP A 202 4.77 -10.03 -2.11
CA TRP A 202 5.38 -9.34 -3.26
C TRP A 202 4.37 -8.52 -4.07
N CYS A 203 3.08 -8.63 -3.73
CA CYS A 203 1.98 -8.07 -4.50
C CYS A 203 1.13 -7.13 -3.63
N GLY A 204 1.03 -5.87 -4.02
CA GLY A 204 0.16 -4.87 -3.37
C GLY A 204 -1.33 -5.08 -3.63
N GLY A 205 -1.68 -6.00 -4.53
CA GLY A 205 -3.05 -6.22 -4.98
C GLY A 205 -3.47 -5.26 -6.09
N CYS A 206 -4.53 -5.62 -6.80
CA CYS A 206 -5.03 -4.84 -7.94
C CYS A 206 -5.81 -3.58 -7.52
N ARG A 207 -6.10 -3.41 -6.23
CA ARG A 207 -6.71 -2.20 -5.64
C ARG A 207 -5.71 -1.19 -5.11
N SER A 208 -4.42 -1.53 -5.19
CA SER A 208 -3.34 -0.63 -4.77
C SER A 208 -3.21 0.55 -5.72
N ASP A 209 -3.12 1.76 -5.19
CA ASP A 209 -2.85 2.99 -5.96
C ASP A 209 -1.46 2.97 -6.63
N PHE A 210 -0.57 2.10 -6.18
CA PHE A 210 0.77 1.94 -6.73
C PHE A 210 0.86 0.94 -7.89
N ASN A 211 -0.29 0.40 -8.35
CA ASN A 211 -0.35 -0.59 -9.42
C ASN A 211 0.61 -1.79 -9.22
N CYS A 212 0.68 -2.27 -7.97
CA CYS A 212 1.62 -3.34 -7.60
C CYS A 212 1.02 -4.75 -7.77
N CYS A 213 0.00 -4.93 -8.60
CA CYS A 213 -0.57 -6.25 -8.86
C CYS A 213 0.38 -7.11 -9.68
N SER A 214 0.88 -8.20 -9.11
CA SER A 214 1.80 -9.11 -9.81
C SER A 214 1.17 -9.76 -11.04
N TYR A 215 -0.14 -9.97 -11.05
CA TYR A 215 -0.84 -10.47 -12.24
C TYR A 215 -0.97 -9.42 -13.35
N GLY A 216 -0.82 -8.14 -13.06
CA GLY A 216 -0.78 -7.08 -14.05
C GLY A 216 0.37 -7.29 -15.08
N THR A 217 1.50 -7.86 -14.61
CA THR A 217 2.67 -8.13 -15.45
C THR A 217 2.43 -9.21 -16.51
N LEU A 218 1.35 -9.97 -16.42
CA LEU A 218 0.96 -10.97 -17.44
C LEU A 218 0.34 -10.34 -18.69
N TYR A 219 0.12 -9.03 -18.70
CA TYR A 219 -0.54 -8.30 -19.77
C TYR A 219 0.38 -7.20 -20.32
N GLU A 220 0.36 -6.98 -21.63
CA GLU A 220 1.24 -6.02 -22.32
C GLU A 220 1.21 -4.60 -21.72
N LYS A 221 0.03 -4.16 -21.25
CA LYS A 221 -0.13 -2.83 -20.66
C LYS A 221 0.16 -2.80 -19.15
N GLY A 222 0.63 -3.90 -18.55
CA GLY A 222 0.87 -4.00 -17.13
C GLY A 222 -0.40 -3.91 -16.24
N VAL A 223 -1.59 -3.94 -16.84
CA VAL A 223 -2.88 -3.83 -16.15
C VAL A 223 -3.75 -5.03 -16.50
N CYS A 224 -4.27 -5.70 -15.48
CA CYS A 224 -5.20 -6.80 -15.66
C CYS A 224 -6.52 -6.30 -16.28
N PRO A 225 -7.01 -6.87 -17.40
CA PRO A 225 -8.25 -6.45 -18.03
C PRO A 225 -9.49 -6.56 -17.14
N ASN A 226 -9.52 -7.49 -16.17
CA ASN A 226 -10.61 -7.53 -15.17
C ASN A 226 -10.61 -6.26 -14.33
N ALA A 227 -9.45 -5.84 -13.82
CA ALA A 227 -9.35 -4.61 -13.03
C ALA A 227 -9.67 -3.36 -13.86
N ALA A 228 -9.18 -3.27 -15.10
CA ALA A 228 -9.49 -2.16 -16.00
C ALA A 228 -10.99 -2.07 -16.27
N CYS A 229 -11.62 -3.18 -16.66
CA CYS A 229 -13.05 -3.25 -16.94
C CYS A 229 -13.91 -2.82 -15.73
N CYS A 230 -13.57 -3.30 -14.52
CA CYS A 230 -14.29 -2.90 -13.32
C CYS A 230 -14.16 -1.39 -13.03
N LYS A 231 -12.93 -0.84 -13.14
CA LYS A 231 -12.69 0.59 -12.93
C LYS A 231 -13.43 1.47 -13.94
N GLU A 232 -13.41 1.09 -15.21
CA GLU A 232 -14.10 1.80 -16.30
C GLU A 232 -15.63 1.81 -16.12
N ASN A 233 -16.20 0.75 -15.54
CA ASN A 233 -17.65 0.60 -15.34
C ASN A 233 -18.11 0.93 -13.90
N GLY A 234 -17.21 1.42 -13.04
CA GLY A 234 -17.56 1.77 -11.65
C GLY A 234 -17.98 0.58 -10.79
N LEU A 235 -17.51 -0.65 -11.12
CA LEU A 235 -17.84 -1.86 -10.38
C LEU A 235 -16.79 -2.09 -9.27
N ASP A 236 -17.26 -2.52 -8.10
CA ASP A 236 -16.37 -2.90 -7.01
C ASP A 236 -15.61 -4.21 -7.31
N GLY A 237 -16.13 -5.04 -8.20
CA GLY A 237 -15.45 -6.21 -8.72
C GLY A 237 -16.23 -6.90 -9.83
N CYS A 238 -15.65 -7.93 -10.44
CA CYS A 238 -16.34 -8.75 -11.43
C CYS A 238 -17.61 -9.41 -10.87
N TYR A 239 -17.65 -9.59 -9.56
CA TYR A 239 -18.80 -10.13 -8.84
C TYR A 239 -20.02 -9.20 -8.84
N ASP A 240 -19.86 -7.90 -9.12
CA ASP A 240 -20.97 -6.95 -9.27
C ASP A 240 -21.47 -6.88 -10.72
N CYS A 241 -20.79 -7.56 -11.65
CA CYS A 241 -21.13 -7.51 -13.06
C CYS A 241 -22.28 -8.47 -13.37
N ALA A 242 -23.34 -7.97 -14.02
CA ALA A 242 -24.46 -8.79 -14.47
C ALA A 242 -24.05 -9.88 -15.49
N GLU A 243 -22.94 -9.66 -16.22
CA GLU A 243 -22.44 -10.57 -17.25
C GLU A 243 -21.36 -11.54 -16.73
N ILE A 244 -21.16 -11.64 -15.42
CA ILE A 244 -20.07 -12.46 -14.85
C ILE A 244 -20.12 -13.93 -15.28
N LEU A 245 -21.30 -14.50 -15.46
CA LEU A 245 -21.48 -15.90 -15.87
C LEU A 245 -20.81 -16.21 -17.22
N THR A 246 -20.94 -15.30 -18.17
CA THR A 246 -20.46 -15.45 -19.55
C THR A 246 -19.16 -14.69 -19.80
N CYS A 247 -18.59 -14.03 -18.77
CA CYS A 247 -17.41 -13.21 -18.94
C CYS A 247 -16.17 -14.05 -19.33
N GLU A 248 -15.55 -13.69 -20.45
CA GLU A 248 -14.31 -14.26 -20.99
C GLU A 248 -13.24 -13.19 -21.14
N LYS A 249 -12.97 -12.43 -20.05
CA LYS A 249 -11.97 -11.35 -20.04
C LYS A 249 -10.82 -11.64 -19.08
N GLY A 250 -9.64 -11.19 -19.47
CA GLY A 250 -8.47 -11.04 -18.62
C GLY A 250 -8.04 -12.34 -17.95
N PHE A 251 -8.03 -12.40 -16.62
CA PHE A 251 -7.56 -13.56 -15.90
C PHE A 251 -8.43 -14.81 -16.08
N TYR A 252 -9.71 -14.64 -16.35
CA TYR A 252 -10.65 -15.76 -16.56
C TYR A 252 -10.39 -16.57 -17.84
N THR A 253 -9.60 -16.01 -18.78
CA THR A 253 -9.20 -16.70 -20.03
C THR A 253 -7.86 -17.41 -19.94
N LYS A 254 -7.18 -17.36 -18.79
CA LYS A 254 -5.90 -18.05 -18.63
C LYS A 254 -6.13 -19.55 -18.44
N ASP A 255 -5.30 -20.35 -19.09
CA ASP A 255 -5.32 -21.80 -18.95
C ASP A 255 -4.55 -22.20 -17.68
N CYS A 256 -5.21 -22.06 -16.53
CA CYS A 256 -4.68 -22.45 -15.22
C CYS A 256 -5.80 -22.61 -14.19
N ASP A 257 -5.58 -23.46 -13.20
CA ASP A 257 -6.51 -23.68 -12.08
C ASP A 257 -6.92 -22.38 -11.38
N GLY A 258 -5.98 -21.43 -11.26
CA GLY A 258 -6.24 -20.15 -10.65
C GLY A 258 -7.28 -19.30 -11.37
N ALA A 259 -7.44 -19.44 -12.67
CA ALA A 259 -8.42 -18.68 -13.46
C ALA A 259 -9.85 -19.18 -13.18
N ALA A 260 -10.06 -20.49 -13.21
CA ALA A 260 -11.35 -21.10 -12.89
C ALA A 260 -11.72 -20.88 -11.41
N ALA A 261 -10.75 -21.04 -10.51
CA ALA A 261 -10.91 -20.75 -9.09
C ALA A 261 -11.29 -19.29 -8.81
N ALA A 262 -10.65 -18.33 -9.49
CA ALA A 262 -10.97 -16.90 -9.37
C ALA A 262 -12.41 -16.62 -9.81
N LYS A 263 -12.83 -17.16 -10.95
CA LYS A 263 -14.20 -16.98 -11.44
C LYS A 263 -15.22 -17.65 -10.53
N ALA A 264 -14.93 -18.84 -9.99
CA ALA A 264 -15.79 -19.51 -9.02
C ALA A 264 -15.98 -18.68 -7.74
N GLN A 265 -14.90 -18.09 -7.21
CA GLN A 265 -14.94 -17.21 -6.04
C GLN A 265 -15.73 -15.90 -6.34
N ALA A 266 -15.53 -15.31 -7.51
CA ALA A 266 -16.32 -14.16 -7.91
C ALA A 266 -17.82 -14.47 -8.03
N LEU A 267 -18.18 -15.63 -8.58
CA LEU A 267 -19.59 -16.09 -8.63
C LEU A 267 -20.16 -16.36 -7.23
N PHE A 268 -19.34 -16.90 -6.33
CA PHE A 268 -19.75 -17.05 -4.94
C PHE A 268 -20.05 -15.71 -4.28
N ILE A 269 -19.17 -14.71 -4.44
CA ILE A 269 -19.38 -13.36 -3.91
C ILE A 269 -20.63 -12.73 -4.53
N HIS A 270 -20.84 -12.88 -5.84
CA HIS A 270 -22.03 -12.40 -6.54
C HIS A 270 -23.33 -12.92 -5.92
N LYS A 271 -23.32 -14.19 -5.52
CA LYS A 271 -24.52 -14.89 -5.02
C LYS A 271 -24.74 -14.71 -3.50
N HIS A 272 -23.64 -14.69 -2.72
CA HIS A 272 -23.69 -14.78 -1.25
C HIS A 272 -23.12 -13.55 -0.54
N GLY A 273 -22.46 -12.65 -1.26
CA GLY A 273 -21.83 -11.46 -0.72
C GLY A 273 -20.42 -11.68 -0.18
N LYS A 274 -19.72 -10.55 0.06
CA LYS A 274 -18.33 -10.54 0.54
C LYS A 274 -18.18 -11.07 1.97
N GLU A 275 -19.13 -10.79 2.86
CA GLU A 275 -19.05 -11.19 4.26
C GLU A 275 -18.99 -12.71 4.39
N GLU A 276 -19.86 -13.41 3.67
CA GLU A 276 -19.88 -14.87 3.65
C GLU A 276 -18.60 -15.42 2.98
N PHE A 277 -18.12 -14.76 1.95
CA PHE A 277 -16.86 -15.11 1.31
C PHE A 277 -15.67 -15.01 2.28
N PHE A 278 -15.56 -13.94 3.08
CA PHE A 278 -14.48 -13.81 4.06
C PHE A 278 -14.52 -14.87 5.16
N LYS A 279 -15.72 -15.20 5.65
CA LYS A 279 -15.89 -16.29 6.61
C LYS A 279 -15.36 -17.60 6.01
N LEU A 280 -15.83 -17.92 4.82
CA LEU A 280 -15.44 -19.11 4.10
C LEU A 280 -13.93 -19.18 3.82
N GLN A 281 -13.30 -18.09 3.40
CA GLN A 281 -11.86 -18.05 3.17
C GLN A 281 -11.06 -18.38 4.44
N ASN A 282 -11.47 -17.84 5.58
CA ASN A 282 -10.83 -18.13 6.86
C ASN A 282 -10.90 -19.62 7.24
N VAL A 283 -12.01 -20.30 6.93
CA VAL A 283 -12.18 -21.73 7.17
C VAL A 283 -11.32 -22.56 6.23
N MET A 284 -11.42 -22.29 4.94
CA MET A 284 -10.68 -23.02 3.91
C MET A 284 -9.16 -22.93 4.11
N HIS A 285 -8.65 -21.73 4.47
CA HIS A 285 -7.23 -21.51 4.67
C HIS A 285 -6.68 -22.00 6.02
N LYS A 286 -7.54 -22.35 6.96
CA LYS A 286 -7.14 -23.14 8.14
C LYS A 286 -6.85 -24.60 7.80
N ALA A 287 -7.56 -25.13 6.82
CA ALA A 287 -7.47 -26.55 6.42
C ALA A 287 -6.47 -26.79 5.27
N HIS A 288 -6.31 -25.81 4.38
CA HIS A 288 -5.54 -25.98 3.15
C HIS A 288 -4.73 -24.71 2.84
N ASP A 289 -3.55 -24.89 2.23
CA ASP A 289 -2.79 -23.76 1.67
C ASP A 289 -3.45 -23.22 0.38
N PHE A 290 -2.99 -22.06 -0.06
CA PHE A 290 -3.52 -21.37 -1.23
C PHE A 290 -3.46 -22.23 -2.51
N LYS A 291 -2.36 -22.94 -2.72
CA LYS A 291 -2.18 -23.79 -3.91
C LYS A 291 -3.19 -24.92 -3.92
N LYS A 292 -3.39 -25.59 -2.79
CA LYS A 292 -4.35 -26.68 -2.66
C LYS A 292 -5.79 -26.19 -2.89
N ILE A 293 -6.13 -25.03 -2.38
CA ILE A 293 -7.44 -24.41 -2.64
C ILE A 293 -7.63 -24.12 -4.13
N GLN A 294 -6.60 -23.61 -4.81
CA GLN A 294 -6.67 -23.39 -6.26
C GLN A 294 -6.86 -24.69 -7.04
N GLU A 295 -6.17 -25.75 -6.67
CA GLU A 295 -6.36 -27.08 -7.27
C GLU A 295 -7.79 -27.61 -7.06
N ILE A 296 -8.33 -27.46 -5.84
CA ILE A 296 -9.68 -27.92 -5.49
C ILE A 296 -10.76 -27.14 -6.27
N LEU A 297 -10.63 -25.82 -6.33
CA LEU A 297 -11.62 -24.94 -6.97
C LEU A 297 -11.41 -24.80 -8.48
N GLY A 298 -10.24 -25.14 -8.98
CA GLY A 298 -9.77 -24.82 -10.32
C GLY A 298 -10.09 -25.85 -11.39
N GLN A 299 -10.72 -26.99 -11.05
CA GLN A 299 -11.11 -28.03 -12.02
C GLN A 299 -12.01 -27.44 -13.12
N ASN A 300 -13.05 -26.73 -12.72
CA ASN A 300 -13.83 -25.81 -13.55
C ASN A 300 -14.65 -24.88 -12.67
N THR A 301 -15.10 -23.78 -13.24
CA THR A 301 -15.79 -22.70 -12.51
C THR A 301 -17.06 -23.17 -11.78
N GLN A 302 -17.88 -24.03 -12.39
CA GLN A 302 -19.15 -24.49 -11.81
C GLN A 302 -18.91 -25.45 -10.64
N GLU A 303 -17.98 -26.38 -10.80
CA GLU A 303 -17.59 -27.29 -9.73
C GLU A 303 -16.94 -26.53 -8.57
N GLY A 304 -16.07 -25.56 -8.86
CA GLY A 304 -15.49 -24.68 -7.84
C GLY A 304 -16.55 -23.94 -7.03
N LEU A 305 -17.57 -23.38 -7.69
CA LEU A 305 -18.71 -22.75 -7.01
C LEU A 305 -19.48 -23.74 -6.13
N ARG A 306 -19.77 -24.94 -6.64
CA ARG A 306 -20.46 -26.00 -5.89
C ARG A 306 -19.68 -26.39 -4.62
N ILE A 307 -18.37 -26.48 -4.72
CA ILE A 307 -17.50 -26.80 -3.59
C ILE A 307 -17.54 -25.68 -2.55
N LEU A 308 -17.45 -24.39 -2.96
CA LEU A 308 -17.57 -23.25 -2.06
C LEU A 308 -18.92 -23.26 -1.32
N GLU A 309 -20.02 -23.50 -2.02
CA GLU A 309 -21.36 -23.62 -1.41
C GLU A 309 -21.49 -24.84 -0.49
N GLY A 310 -20.75 -25.90 -0.74
CA GLY A 310 -20.66 -27.07 0.14
C GLY A 310 -20.01 -26.74 1.48
N PHE A 311 -18.89 -26.02 1.47
CA PHE A 311 -18.22 -25.56 2.69
C PHE A 311 -19.10 -24.63 3.54
N MET A 312 -19.91 -23.77 2.92
CA MET A 312 -20.83 -22.88 3.65
C MET A 312 -21.89 -23.64 4.43
N LYS A 313 -22.37 -24.80 3.91
CA LYS A 313 -23.40 -25.61 4.58
C LYS A 313 -22.88 -26.35 5.80
N THR A 314 -21.62 -26.76 5.80
CA THR A 314 -21.00 -27.44 6.93
C THR A 314 -20.78 -26.56 8.16
N GLU A 315 -20.76 -25.24 8.01
CA GLU A 315 -20.69 -24.31 9.16
C GLU A 315 -22.06 -24.00 9.76
N ALA A 316 -23.14 -24.14 9.00
CA ALA A 316 -24.49 -23.91 9.52
C ALA A 316 -24.99 -25.04 10.42
N ASP A 317 -24.31 -26.21 10.41
CA ASP A 317 -24.66 -27.41 11.16
C ASP A 317 -23.80 -27.61 12.44
N VAL A 318 -22.93 -26.64 12.81
CA VAL A 318 -22.09 -26.61 14.02
C VAL A 318 -22.46 -25.46 14.92
#